data_0d47f081d14e2d0002d090094f1c492f
#
_entry.id   0d47f081d14e2d0002d090094f1c492f
#
_cell.length_a   1.000
_cell.length_b   1.000
_cell.length_c   1.000
_cell.angle_alpha   90.00
_cell.angle_beta   90.00
_cell.angle_gamma   90.00
#
_symmetry.space_group_name_H-M   'P 1'
#
loop_
_entity.id
_entity.type
_entity.pdbx_description
1 polymer ?
#
loop_
_entity_poly.entity_id
_entity_poly.type
_entity_poly.pdbx_seq_one_letter_code
_entity_poly.pdbx_strand_id
1 'polypeptide(L)'
;MAVPYKFEFKISIRSPQRLSNSDNEIAYVGGLDMKVRLLTLIKDENTVIADGEFGISGIFKKNGDMPKHQEEYIVKATIPSILLGYLRSTISLTFATSGFGSIIIPLINISNLVKSADVKIIDEQGQPVEI
;
A
#
# COMPACT_ATOMS: atom_id res chain seq x y z
N MET A 1 31.28 9.28 -9.55
CA MET A 1 30.97 7.85 -9.68
C MET A 1 29.79 7.53 -8.80
N ALA A 2 28.74 6.95 -9.38
CA ALA A 2 27.55 6.60 -8.61
C ALA A 2 27.85 5.42 -7.69
N VAL A 3 27.49 5.53 -6.40
CA VAL A 3 27.59 4.41 -5.46
C VAL A 3 26.44 3.46 -5.76
N PRO A 4 26.71 2.17 -6.00
CA PRO A 4 25.61 1.23 -6.26
C PRO A 4 24.83 0.98 -4.98
N TYR A 5 23.55 1.26 -5.03
CA TYR A 5 22.63 0.97 -3.94
C TYR A 5 21.80 -0.25 -4.26
N LYS A 6 21.62 -1.10 -3.27
CA LYS A 6 20.63 -2.19 -3.33
C LYS A 6 19.38 -1.71 -2.59
N PHE A 7 18.25 -1.93 -3.22
CA PHE A 7 16.97 -1.49 -2.71
C PHE A 7 16.14 -2.69 -2.30
N GLU A 8 15.68 -2.70 -1.05
CA GLU A 8 14.76 -3.72 -0.54
C GLU A 8 13.49 -3.05 -0.05
N PHE A 9 12.36 -3.71 -0.29
CA PHE A 9 11.09 -3.20 0.19
C PHE A 9 10.17 -4.34 0.59
N LYS A 10 9.29 -4.05 1.55
CA LYS A 10 8.24 -4.95 1.99
C LYS A 10 6.94 -4.19 2.06
N ILE A 11 5.91 -4.71 1.40
CA ILE A 11 4.61 -4.07 1.33
C ILE A 11 3.60 -4.88 2.14
N SER A 12 2.70 -4.18 2.83
CA SER A 12 1.62 -4.79 3.60
C SER A 12 0.32 -4.06 3.30
N ILE A 13 -0.74 -4.82 3.07
CA ILE A 13 -2.08 -4.29 2.83
C ILE A 13 -2.85 -4.37 4.14
N ARG A 14 -3.36 -3.23 4.61
CA ARG A 14 -4.25 -3.21 5.76
C ARG A 14 -5.63 -3.69 5.36
N SER A 15 -6.31 -4.42 6.25
CA SER A 15 -7.67 -4.87 6.01
C SER A 15 -8.58 -3.68 5.74
N PRO A 16 -9.27 -3.64 4.58
CA PRO A 16 -10.20 -2.56 4.30
C PRO A 16 -11.32 -2.53 5.33
N GLN A 17 -11.66 -1.35 5.82
CA GLN A 17 -12.71 -1.18 6.82
C GLN A 17 -13.95 -0.59 6.17
N ARG A 18 -15.08 -1.24 6.36
CA ARG A 18 -16.36 -0.78 5.87
C ARG A 18 -17.01 0.14 6.91
N LEU A 19 -17.39 1.32 6.48
CA LEU A 19 -18.09 2.30 7.30
C LEU A 19 -19.50 2.50 6.74
N SER A 20 -20.48 2.60 7.62
CA SER A 20 -21.85 2.97 7.23
C SER A 20 -22.37 4.02 8.19
N ASN A 21 -23.13 4.96 7.66
CA ASN A 21 -23.77 5.98 8.47
C ASN A 21 -25.27 5.75 8.60
N SER A 22 -25.98 6.66 9.29
CA SER A 22 -27.41 6.56 9.51
C SER A 22 -28.24 6.67 8.23
N ASP A 23 -27.66 7.21 7.15
CA ASP A 23 -28.33 7.32 5.84
C ASP A 23 -28.04 6.14 4.92
N ASN A 24 -27.47 5.07 5.46
CA ASN A 24 -27.05 3.86 4.72
C ASN A 24 -26.02 4.13 3.63
N GLU A 25 -25.30 5.24 3.73
CA GLU A 25 -24.14 5.48 2.86
C GLU A 25 -22.99 4.62 3.31
N ILE A 26 -22.33 4.00 2.32
CA ILE A 26 -21.22 3.10 2.57
C ILE A 26 -19.93 3.74 2.08
N ALA A 27 -18.90 3.66 2.90
CA ALA A 27 -17.55 4.04 2.54
C ALA A 27 -16.58 2.97 2.99
N TYR A 28 -15.41 2.95 2.38
CA TYR A 28 -14.34 2.02 2.74
C TYR A 28 -13.08 2.81 3.06
N VAL A 29 -12.42 2.43 4.13
CA VAL A 29 -11.09 2.95 4.46
C VAL A 29 -10.09 1.89 4.05
N GLY A 30 -9.24 2.23 3.09
CA GLY A 30 -8.14 1.37 2.68
C GLY A 30 -6.81 1.91 3.17
N GLY A 31 -5.84 1.04 3.32
CA GLY A 31 -4.52 1.42 3.75
C GLY A 31 -3.43 0.49 3.22
N LEU A 32 -2.26 1.05 3.04
CA LEU A 32 -1.11 0.35 2.51
C LEU A 32 0.13 0.85 3.24
N ASP A 33 0.98 -0.06 3.67
CA ASP A 33 2.23 0.26 4.35
C ASP A 33 3.40 -0.34 3.58
N MET A 34 4.50 0.39 3.53
CA MET A 34 5.72 -0.10 2.88
C MET A 34 6.93 0.23 3.74
N LYS A 35 7.75 -0.78 3.98
CA LYS A 35 9.07 -0.62 4.58
C LYS A 35 10.10 -0.65 3.46
N VAL A 36 11.01 0.30 3.49
CA VAL A 36 12.02 0.50 2.46
C VAL A 36 13.39 0.55 3.11
N ARG A 37 14.33 -0.20 2.56
CA ARG A 37 15.72 -0.19 2.99
C ARG A 37 16.62 0.08 1.81
N LEU A 38 17.58 0.95 2.01
CA LEU A 38 18.62 1.24 1.04
C LEU A 38 19.95 0.73 1.61
N LEU A 39 20.59 -0.18 0.88
CA LEU A 39 21.83 -0.80 1.30
C LEU A 39 22.94 -0.51 0.31
N THR A 40 24.16 -0.50 0.81
CA THR A 40 25.36 -0.45 -0.04
C THR A 40 26.38 -1.43 0.50
N LEU A 41 27.33 -1.84 -0.34
CA LEU A 41 28.44 -2.68 0.08
C LEU A 41 29.53 -1.82 0.70
N ILE A 42 29.82 -2.08 1.97
CA ILE A 42 30.97 -1.49 2.66
C ILE A 42 31.82 -2.66 3.18
N LYS A 43 33.06 -2.73 2.73
CA LYS A 43 33.99 -3.82 3.09
C LYS A 43 33.38 -5.20 2.83
N ASP A 44 32.73 -5.35 1.65
CA ASP A 44 32.07 -6.58 1.20
C ASP A 44 30.88 -7.00 2.05
N GLU A 45 30.37 -6.12 2.92
CA GLU A 45 29.15 -6.36 3.70
C GLU A 45 28.03 -5.43 3.26
N ASN A 46 26.82 -6.00 3.12
CA ASN A 46 25.62 -5.19 2.89
C ASN A 46 25.32 -4.35 4.13
N THR A 47 25.39 -3.05 3.99
CA THR A 47 25.19 -2.11 5.10
C THR A 47 23.95 -1.26 4.80
N VAL A 48 23.03 -1.19 5.77
CA VAL A 48 21.85 -0.33 5.67
C VAL A 48 22.31 1.12 5.88
N ILE A 49 22.12 1.96 4.85
CA ILE A 49 22.46 3.37 4.93
C ILE A 49 21.24 4.26 5.10
N ALA A 50 20.06 3.74 4.79
CA ALA A 50 18.80 4.42 5.04
C ALA A 50 17.69 3.37 5.14
N ASP A 51 16.74 3.60 6.03
CA ASP A 51 15.50 2.86 6.05
C ASP A 51 14.35 3.80 6.35
N GLY A 52 13.17 3.41 5.96
CA GLY A 52 11.99 4.22 6.17
C GLY A 52 10.74 3.37 6.18
N GLU A 53 9.74 3.86 6.88
CA GLU A 53 8.42 3.31 6.87
C GLU A 53 7.46 4.35 6.30
N PHE A 54 6.65 3.91 5.35
CA PHE A 54 5.69 4.77 4.68
C PHE A 54 4.32 4.14 4.76
N GLY A 55 3.31 4.95 5.00
CA GLY A 55 1.94 4.47 5.03
C GLY A 55 1.02 5.46 4.35
N ILE A 56 -0.05 4.95 3.80
CA ILE A 56 -1.09 5.76 3.18
C ILE A 56 -2.45 5.15 3.48
N SER A 57 -3.40 6.01 3.78
CA SER A 57 -4.80 5.64 3.96
C SER A 57 -5.67 6.50 3.07
N GLY A 58 -6.80 5.96 2.64
CA GLY A 58 -7.77 6.69 1.88
C GLY A 58 -9.18 6.28 2.25
N ILE A 59 -10.11 7.21 2.11
CA ILE A 59 -11.54 6.97 2.29
C ILE A 59 -12.19 7.00 0.92
N PHE A 60 -12.91 5.92 0.58
CA PHE A 60 -13.53 5.75 -0.70
C PHE A 60 -15.03 5.54 -0.51
N LYS A 61 -15.81 6.50 -0.98
CA LYS A 61 -17.27 6.42 -0.88
C LYS A 61 -17.83 5.53 -1.98
N LYS A 62 -18.73 4.63 -1.62
CA LYS A 62 -19.48 3.85 -2.59
C LYS A 62 -20.50 4.76 -3.25
N ASN A 63 -20.48 4.78 -4.58
CA ASN A 63 -21.36 5.61 -5.38
C ASN A 63 -22.24 4.73 -6.26
N GLY A 64 -23.50 4.56 -5.86
CA GLY A 64 -24.45 3.71 -6.56
C GLY A 64 -24.33 2.23 -6.20
N ASP A 65 -25.17 1.42 -6.82
CA ASP A 65 -25.18 -0.02 -6.62
C ASP A 65 -24.29 -0.70 -7.65
N MET A 66 -23.68 -1.80 -7.23
CA MET A 66 -22.86 -2.63 -8.10
C MET A 66 -22.94 -4.09 -7.66
N PRO A 67 -22.61 -5.05 -8.54
CA PRO A 67 -22.56 -6.46 -8.15
C PRO A 67 -21.58 -6.70 -7.01
N LYS A 68 -21.91 -7.58 -6.10
CA LYS A 68 -21.10 -7.86 -4.89
C LYS A 68 -19.65 -8.25 -5.23
N HIS A 69 -19.45 -9.09 -6.22
CA HIS A 69 -18.12 -9.52 -6.61
C HIS A 69 -17.27 -8.37 -7.17
N GLN A 70 -17.90 -7.43 -7.86
CA GLN A 70 -17.22 -6.23 -8.38
C GLN A 70 -16.84 -5.30 -7.23
N GLU A 71 -17.75 -5.08 -6.27
CA GLU A 71 -17.47 -4.27 -5.09
C GLU A 71 -16.32 -4.87 -4.28
N GLU A 72 -16.33 -6.18 -4.05
CA GLU A 72 -15.27 -6.87 -3.34
C GLU A 72 -13.90 -6.71 -4.05
N TYR A 73 -13.88 -6.86 -5.37
CA TYR A 73 -12.65 -6.68 -6.13
C TYR A 73 -12.12 -5.24 -6.03
N ILE A 74 -13.02 -4.25 -6.14
CA ILE A 74 -12.63 -2.83 -6.02
C ILE A 74 -12.02 -2.58 -4.65
N VAL A 75 -12.66 -3.04 -3.59
CA VAL A 75 -12.20 -2.78 -2.21
C VAL A 75 -10.89 -3.50 -1.92
N LYS A 76 -10.74 -4.73 -2.36
CA LYS A 76 -9.54 -5.55 -2.05
C LYS A 76 -8.36 -5.31 -2.97
N ALA A 77 -8.59 -4.92 -4.21
CA ALA A 77 -7.53 -4.81 -5.21
C ALA A 77 -7.40 -3.41 -5.81
N THR A 78 -8.49 -2.79 -6.24
CA THR A 78 -8.43 -1.49 -6.91
C THR A 78 -7.99 -0.39 -5.96
N ILE A 79 -8.55 -0.33 -4.75
CA ILE A 79 -8.17 0.66 -3.74
C ILE A 79 -6.69 0.56 -3.38
N PRO A 80 -6.14 -0.62 -3.03
CA PRO A 80 -4.70 -0.74 -2.80
C PRO A 80 -3.84 -0.34 -3.99
N SER A 81 -4.29 -0.61 -5.21
CA SER A 81 -3.56 -0.21 -6.43
C SER A 81 -3.46 1.30 -6.57
N ILE A 82 -4.56 2.00 -6.29
CA ILE A 82 -4.59 3.47 -6.31
C ILE A 82 -3.65 4.02 -5.24
N LEU A 83 -3.73 3.49 -4.03
CA LEU A 83 -2.89 3.91 -2.91
C LEU A 83 -1.41 3.64 -3.19
N LEU A 84 -1.09 2.54 -3.84
CA LEU A 84 0.29 2.21 -4.20
C LEU A 84 0.89 3.26 -5.13
N GLY A 85 0.12 3.77 -6.10
CA GLY A 85 0.57 4.82 -6.99
C GLY A 85 1.00 6.08 -6.24
N TYR A 86 0.20 6.52 -5.29
CA TYR A 86 0.56 7.65 -4.43
C TYR A 86 1.77 7.36 -3.54
N LEU A 87 1.81 6.17 -2.96
CA LEU A 87 2.88 5.77 -2.05
C LEU A 87 4.22 5.72 -2.77
N ARG A 88 4.26 5.16 -3.98
CA ARG A 88 5.47 5.10 -4.80
C ARG A 88 6.02 6.48 -5.08
N SER A 89 5.16 7.42 -5.44
CA SER A 89 5.57 8.81 -5.71
C SER A 89 6.13 9.48 -4.47
N THR A 90 5.50 9.28 -3.33
CA THR A 90 5.94 9.85 -2.05
C THR A 90 7.30 9.30 -1.65
N ILE A 91 7.50 8.00 -1.76
CA ILE A 91 8.79 7.36 -1.41
C ILE A 91 9.90 7.86 -2.33
N SER A 92 9.66 7.90 -3.64
CA SER A 92 10.66 8.38 -4.60
C SER A 92 11.05 9.84 -4.32
N LEU A 93 10.07 10.69 -4.03
CA LEU A 93 10.32 12.08 -3.71
C LEU A 93 11.12 12.23 -2.40
N THR A 94 10.77 11.46 -1.38
CA THR A 94 11.43 11.50 -0.07
C THR A 94 12.92 11.14 -0.22
N PHE A 95 13.24 10.08 -0.93
CA PHE A 95 14.63 9.69 -1.14
C PHE A 95 15.39 10.69 -2.03
N ALA A 96 14.75 11.22 -3.06
CA ALA A 96 15.37 12.23 -3.92
C ALA A 96 15.70 13.51 -3.15
N THR A 97 14.77 13.99 -2.31
CA THR A 97 14.98 15.21 -1.52
C THR A 97 15.95 14.98 -0.35
N SER A 98 16.16 13.74 0.06
CA SER A 98 17.13 13.39 1.11
C SER A 98 18.55 13.18 0.57
N GLY A 99 18.77 13.38 -0.71
CA GLY A 99 20.10 13.29 -1.32
C GLY A 99 20.51 11.92 -1.81
N PHE A 100 19.64 10.92 -1.75
CA PHE A 100 19.95 9.55 -2.22
C PHE A 100 19.67 9.36 -3.71
N GLY A 101 19.10 10.36 -4.38
CA GLY A 101 18.71 10.26 -5.79
C GLY A 101 17.34 9.64 -5.98
N SER A 102 16.94 9.51 -7.23
CA SER A 102 15.65 8.93 -7.56
C SER A 102 15.67 7.42 -7.39
N ILE A 103 14.72 6.91 -6.65
CA ILE A 103 14.49 5.48 -6.47
C ILE A 103 13.21 5.11 -7.19
N ILE A 104 13.29 4.08 -8.03
CA ILE A 104 12.13 3.58 -8.76
C ILE A 104 11.65 2.30 -8.08
N ILE A 105 10.43 2.34 -7.54
CA ILE A 105 9.79 1.16 -6.98
C ILE A 105 9.18 0.38 -8.14
N PRO A 106 9.48 -0.92 -8.27
CA PRO A 106 8.97 -1.71 -9.38
C PRO A 106 7.45 -1.84 -9.34
N LEU A 107 6.86 -2.19 -10.48
CA LEU A 107 5.45 -2.49 -10.56
C LEU A 107 5.16 -3.76 -9.75
N ILE A 108 4.15 -3.69 -8.91
CA ILE A 108 3.75 -4.77 -8.04
C ILE A 108 2.35 -5.23 -8.47
N ASN A 109 2.18 -6.54 -8.60
CA ASN A 109 0.87 -7.11 -8.89
C ASN A 109 0.06 -7.16 -7.60
N ILE A 110 -0.78 -6.17 -7.39
CA ILE A 110 -1.61 -6.05 -6.19
C ILE A 110 -2.59 -7.21 -6.08
N SER A 111 -3.17 -7.67 -7.18
CA SER A 111 -4.11 -8.79 -7.15
C SER A 111 -3.47 -10.06 -6.59
N ASN A 112 -2.24 -10.37 -6.97
CA ASN A 112 -1.51 -11.50 -6.42
C ASN A 112 -1.18 -11.31 -4.94
N LEU A 113 -0.80 -10.09 -4.56
CA LEU A 113 -0.49 -9.78 -3.16
C LEU A 113 -1.73 -9.92 -2.27
N VAL A 114 -2.88 -9.46 -2.74
CA VAL A 114 -4.16 -9.58 -2.02
C VAL A 114 -4.53 -11.05 -1.81
N LYS A 115 -4.38 -11.87 -2.84
CA LYS A 115 -4.66 -13.31 -2.75
C LYS A 115 -3.74 -14.00 -1.75
N SER A 116 -2.44 -13.71 -1.79
CA SER A 116 -1.47 -14.35 -0.89
C SER A 116 -1.62 -13.89 0.56
N ALA A 117 -2.05 -12.67 0.79
CA ALA A 117 -2.25 -12.11 2.12
C ALA A 117 -3.60 -12.46 2.74
N ASP A 118 -4.52 -13.07 1.97
CA ASP A 118 -5.87 -13.40 2.41
C ASP A 118 -6.57 -12.20 3.06
N VAL A 119 -6.60 -11.08 2.34
CA VAL A 119 -7.16 -9.82 2.83
C VAL A 119 -8.66 -9.94 3.01
N LYS A 120 -9.16 -9.55 4.18
CA LYS A 120 -10.59 -9.57 4.50
C LYS A 120 -11.07 -8.15 4.77
N ILE A 121 -12.33 -7.89 4.37
CA ILE A 121 -13.00 -6.63 4.69
C ILE A 121 -13.55 -6.75 6.10
N ILE A 122 -13.33 -5.73 6.92
CA ILE A 122 -13.79 -5.71 8.31
C ILE A 122 -14.78 -4.55 8.52
N ASP A 123 -15.59 -4.67 9.57
CA ASP A 123 -16.48 -3.58 10.01
C ASP A 123 -15.78 -2.64 10.99
N GLU A 124 -16.52 -1.71 11.55
CA GLU A 124 -15.99 -0.71 12.50
C GLU A 124 -15.50 -1.34 13.80
N GLN A 125 -15.95 -2.57 14.12
CA GLN A 125 -15.52 -3.32 15.29
C GLN A 125 -14.40 -4.31 15.00
N GLY A 126 -13.92 -4.35 13.76
CA GLY A 126 -12.86 -5.27 13.36
C GLY A 126 -13.32 -6.67 13.00
N GLN A 127 -14.63 -6.90 12.87
CA GLN A 127 -15.20 -8.20 12.51
C GLN A 127 -15.28 -8.36 10.99
N PRO A 128 -15.03 -9.58 10.45
CA PRO A 128 -15.14 -9.80 9.01
C PRO A 128 -16.55 -9.49 8.49
N VAL A 129 -16.60 -8.87 7.31
CA VAL A 129 -17.85 -8.47 6.66
C VAL A 129 -17.93 -9.15 5.31
N GLU A 130 -19.07 -9.74 5.00
CA GLU A 130 -19.40 -10.18 3.65
C GLU A 130 -20.16 -9.06 2.93
N ILE A 131 -19.74 -8.80 1.70
CA ILE A 131 -20.39 -7.80 0.84
C ILE A 131 -21.64 -8.40 0.20
#